data_4b1e12961311ca16647424a640f2e5aa
#
_entry.id   4b1e12961311ca16647424a640f2e5aa
#
_cell.length_a   1.000
_cell.length_b   1.000
_cell.length_c   1.000
_cell.angle_alpha   90.00
_cell.angle_beta   90.00
_cell.angle_gamma   90.00
#
_symmetry.space_group_name_H-M   'P 1'
#
loop_
_entity.id
_entity.type
_entity.pdbx_description
1 polymer ?
#
loop_
_entity_poly.entity_id
_entity_poly.type
_entity_poly.pdbx_seq_one_letter_code
_entity_poly.pdbx_strand_id
1 'polypeptide(L)'
;MGERGGVAGAITRGDVRLVHFAPPDKNRPVVVLTRDSAIGYLATVTVAPVTSTIRGVPSEVVLDAEDGMKAPCAVNLHNAVTISRERLGRRVAKLDAARMAEICGALAFSLGCGPAEY
;
A
#
# COMPACT_ATOMS: atom_id res chain seq x y z
N MET A 1 -4.34 -15.75 -19.12
CA MET A 1 -4.42 -15.42 -18.90
C MET A 1 -4.67 -14.88 -18.31
N GLY A 2 -4.59 -14.64 -18.06
CA GLY A 2 -4.96 -14.16 -17.66
C GLY A 2 -5.06 -13.26 -17.17
N GLU A 3 -5.19 -12.62 -17.32
CA GLU A 3 -5.35 -11.74 -16.89
C GLU A 3 -6.26 -11.42 -16.78
N ARG A 4 -6.65 -11.54 -16.40
CA ARG A 4 -7.41 -11.26 -16.09
C ARG A 4 -7.74 -10.50 -15.65
N GLY A 5 -7.73 -10.74 -15.38
CA GLY A 5 -8.54 -9.87 -14.89
C GLY A 5 -8.14 -8.71 -15.25
N GLY A 6 -8.05 -8.73 -16.02
CA GLY A 6 -7.50 -7.69 -16.68
C GLY A 6 -7.79 -6.30 -16.29
N VAL A 7 -8.94 -6.09 -15.72
CA VAL A 7 -9.32 -4.71 -15.42
C VAL A 7 -8.25 -3.98 -14.62
N ALA A 8 -7.78 -4.60 -13.59
CA ALA A 8 -6.78 -3.98 -12.73
C ALA A 8 -5.38 -4.43 -13.07
N GLY A 9 -5.24 -5.32 -14.06
CA GLY A 9 -3.96 -5.93 -14.33
C GLY A 9 -3.50 -6.78 -13.17
N ALA A 10 -2.31 -7.29 -13.27
CA ALA A 10 -1.73 -8.10 -12.20
C ALA A 10 -1.43 -7.20 -11.00
N ILE A 11 -1.81 -7.69 -9.83
CA ILE A 11 -1.48 -7.00 -8.59
C ILE A 11 -0.03 -7.31 -8.25
N THR A 12 0.74 -6.27 -7.97
CA THR A 12 2.14 -6.45 -7.58
C THR A 12 2.44 -5.62 -6.34
N ARG A 13 3.43 -6.08 -5.59
CA ARG A 13 3.88 -5.39 -4.39
C ARG A 13 4.38 -4.00 -4.77
N GLY A 14 3.96 -3.00 -4.00
CA GLY A 14 4.33 -1.62 -4.28
C GLY A 14 3.32 -0.88 -5.14
N ASP A 15 2.32 -1.57 -5.67
CA ASP A 15 1.24 -0.87 -6.37
C ASP A 15 0.52 0.05 -5.39
N VAL A 16 0.19 1.26 -5.87
CA VAL A 16 -0.77 2.13 -5.17
C VAL A 16 -2.08 1.97 -5.92
N ARG A 17 -3.08 1.43 -5.26
CA ARG A 17 -4.36 1.11 -5.88
C ARG A 17 -5.51 1.70 -5.10
N LEU A 18 -6.60 1.99 -5.81
CA LEU A 18 -7.81 2.48 -5.16
C LEU A 18 -8.57 1.31 -4.57
N VAL A 19 -9.19 1.55 -3.41
CA VAL A 19 -10.07 0.58 -2.77
C VAL A 19 -11.41 1.24 -2.59
N HIS A 20 -12.48 0.53 -2.98
CA HIS A 20 -13.84 0.98 -2.78
C HIS A 20 -14.27 0.70 -1.35
N PHE A 21 -14.84 1.71 -0.72
CA PHE A 21 -15.47 1.56 0.58
C PHE A 21 -16.96 1.85 0.44
N ALA A 22 -17.76 1.27 1.33
CA ALA A 22 -19.18 1.54 1.34
C ALA A 22 -19.42 3.02 1.67
N PRO A 23 -20.50 3.61 1.10
CA PRO A 23 -20.84 4.98 1.47
C PRO A 23 -20.97 5.13 2.98
N PRO A 24 -20.64 6.29 3.55
CA PRO A 24 -20.27 7.53 2.85
C PRO A 24 -18.80 7.63 2.44
N ASP A 25 -18.02 6.57 2.66
CA ASP A 25 -16.62 6.61 2.31
C ASP A 25 -16.43 6.63 0.80
N LYS A 26 -15.28 7.14 0.38
CA LYS A 26 -14.92 7.23 -1.03
C LYS A 26 -13.85 6.21 -1.33
N ASN A 27 -13.48 6.13 -2.61
CA ASN A 27 -12.29 5.38 -2.98
C ASN A 27 -11.08 5.96 -2.28
N ARG A 28 -10.26 5.09 -1.73
CA ARG A 28 -9.04 5.51 -1.06
C ARG A 28 -7.85 4.76 -1.62
N PRO A 29 -6.70 5.44 -1.74
CA PRO A 29 -5.51 4.75 -2.21
C PRO A 29 -4.90 3.92 -1.08
N VAL A 30 -4.36 2.77 -1.46
CA VAL A 30 -3.62 1.90 -0.54
C VAL A 30 -2.38 1.40 -1.26
N VAL A 31 -1.33 1.07 -0.50
CA VAL A 31 -0.12 0.46 -1.04
C VAL A 31 -0.16 -1.03 -0.77
N VAL A 32 0.09 -1.83 -1.80
CA VAL A 32 0.13 -3.28 -1.68
C VAL A 32 1.44 -3.70 -1.03
N LEU A 33 1.35 -4.40 0.10
CA LEU A 33 2.51 -4.80 0.89
C LEU A 33 2.87 -6.27 0.73
N THR A 34 1.92 -7.12 0.37
CA THR A 34 2.15 -8.55 0.26
C THR A 34 3.23 -8.85 -0.77
N ARG A 35 4.13 -9.77 -0.44
CA ARG A 35 5.21 -10.14 -1.35
C ARG A 35 4.67 -10.73 -2.64
N ASP A 36 5.35 -10.43 -3.74
CA ASP A 36 4.89 -10.86 -5.06
C ASP A 36 4.72 -12.37 -5.16
N SER A 37 5.61 -13.13 -4.51
CA SER A 37 5.55 -14.59 -4.61
C SER A 37 4.30 -15.18 -3.95
N ALA A 38 3.61 -14.41 -3.10
CA ALA A 38 2.42 -14.90 -2.42
C ALA A 38 1.13 -14.37 -3.03
N ILE A 39 1.17 -13.23 -3.71
CA ILE A 39 -0.04 -12.57 -4.19
C ILE A 39 -0.90 -13.48 -5.05
N GLY A 40 -0.27 -14.27 -5.91
CA GLY A 40 -1.01 -15.12 -6.83
C GLY A 40 -1.74 -16.28 -6.18
N TYR A 41 -1.38 -16.61 -4.94
CA TYR A 41 -1.95 -17.78 -4.25
C TYR A 41 -2.93 -17.41 -3.17
N LEU A 42 -3.00 -16.14 -2.78
CA LEU A 42 -3.82 -15.74 -1.65
C LEU A 42 -5.09 -15.04 -2.15
N ALA A 43 -6.18 -15.30 -1.46
CA ALA A 43 -7.43 -14.62 -1.75
C ALA A 43 -7.44 -13.21 -1.15
N THR A 44 -6.50 -12.91 -0.27
CA THR A 44 -6.41 -11.63 0.41
C THR A 44 -5.06 -11.00 0.15
N VAL A 45 -4.96 -9.72 0.47
CA VAL A 45 -3.73 -8.97 0.29
C VAL A 45 -3.62 -7.97 1.43
N THR A 46 -2.40 -7.78 1.95
CA THR A 46 -2.17 -6.81 3.01
C THR A 46 -1.78 -5.49 2.38
N VAL A 47 -2.43 -4.43 2.82
CA VAL A 47 -2.25 -3.10 2.27
C VAL A 47 -2.12 -2.09 3.41
N ALA A 48 -1.56 -0.91 3.09
CA ALA A 48 -1.49 0.20 4.02
C ALA A 48 -2.18 1.40 3.39
N PRO A 49 -3.04 2.10 4.14
CA PRO A 49 -3.76 3.24 3.58
C PRO A 49 -2.84 4.43 3.36
N VAL A 50 -3.17 5.22 2.35
CA VAL A 50 -2.49 6.47 2.04
C VAL A 50 -3.42 7.61 2.46
N THR A 51 -2.89 8.56 3.21
CA THR A 51 -3.67 9.67 3.73
C THR A 51 -3.02 11.00 3.34
N SER A 52 -3.84 12.03 3.19
CA SER A 52 -3.32 13.37 2.94
C SER A 52 -2.80 14.02 4.21
N THR A 53 -3.09 13.47 5.37
CA THR A 53 -2.62 14.00 6.65
C THR A 53 -1.24 13.42 6.96
N ILE A 54 -0.22 14.27 6.98
CA ILE A 54 1.15 13.88 7.24
C ILE A 54 1.49 14.29 8.66
N ARG A 55 1.87 13.32 9.50
CA ARG A 55 2.19 13.59 10.90
C ARG A 55 3.69 13.55 11.19
N GLY A 56 4.49 13.02 10.27
CA GLY A 56 5.93 12.98 10.45
C GLY A 56 6.40 11.96 11.48
N VAL A 57 5.66 10.88 11.65
CA VAL A 57 6.01 9.84 12.63
C VAL A 57 6.72 8.68 11.94
N PRO A 58 7.51 7.87 12.69
CA PRO A 58 8.30 6.79 12.07
C PRO A 58 7.47 5.70 11.41
N SER A 59 6.18 5.60 11.71
CA SER A 59 5.30 4.61 11.08
C SER A 59 4.70 5.11 9.76
N GLU A 60 5.14 6.28 9.28
CA GLU A 60 4.68 6.85 8.01
C GLU A 60 5.81 6.94 7.01
N VAL A 61 5.45 6.85 5.72
CA VAL A 61 6.36 7.14 4.63
C VAL A 61 5.69 8.19 3.74
N VAL A 62 6.35 9.33 3.57
CA VAL A 62 5.79 10.42 2.77
C VAL A 62 6.05 10.15 1.29
N LEU A 63 5.00 10.31 0.50
CA LEU A 63 5.07 10.18 -0.96
C LEU A 63 4.78 11.55 -1.58
N ASP A 64 5.32 11.77 -2.79
CA ASP A 64 5.14 13.03 -3.47
C ASP A 64 4.98 12.82 -4.98
N ALA A 65 5.15 13.90 -5.74
CA ALA A 65 4.94 13.85 -7.19
C ALA A 65 5.89 12.88 -7.88
N GLU A 66 7.09 12.69 -7.33
CA GLU A 66 8.05 11.75 -7.93
C GLU A 66 7.58 10.31 -7.83
N ASP A 67 6.70 10.03 -6.86
CA ASP A 67 6.11 8.71 -6.69
C ASP A 67 4.84 8.54 -7.54
N GLY A 68 4.44 9.57 -8.25
CA GLY A 68 3.23 9.53 -9.06
C GLY A 68 2.00 10.04 -8.36
N MET A 69 2.15 10.67 -7.20
CA MET A 69 1.00 11.19 -6.45
C MET A 69 0.71 12.63 -6.85
N LYS A 70 -0.57 13.02 -6.80
CA LYS A 70 -0.96 14.36 -7.20
C LYS A 70 -0.56 15.42 -6.18
N ALA A 71 -0.45 15.02 -4.92
CA ALA A 71 -0.09 15.93 -3.84
C ALA A 71 0.65 15.13 -2.78
N PRO A 72 1.44 15.80 -1.92
CA PRO A 72 2.11 15.08 -0.84
C PRO A 72 1.11 14.35 0.04
N CYS A 73 1.48 13.14 0.44
CA CYS A 73 0.62 12.27 1.23
C CYS A 73 1.51 11.31 2.02
N ALA A 74 0.91 10.50 2.86
CA ALA A 74 1.67 9.58 3.69
C ALA A 74 1.05 8.20 3.65
N VAL A 75 1.91 7.18 3.54
CA VAL A 75 1.50 5.80 3.74
C VAL A 75 1.52 5.54 5.24
N ASN A 76 0.40 5.09 5.78
CA ASN A 76 0.27 4.87 7.21
C ASN A 76 0.41 3.39 7.53
N LEU A 77 1.61 2.98 7.95
CA LEU A 77 1.89 1.57 8.19
C LEU A 77 1.29 1.06 9.50
N HIS A 78 0.93 1.97 10.41
CA HIS A 78 0.23 1.59 11.64
C HIS A 78 -1.14 1.01 11.34
N ASN A 79 -1.74 1.41 10.22
CA ASN A 79 -3.09 0.97 9.85
C ASN A 79 -3.08 -0.06 8.75
N ALA A 80 -1.98 -0.78 8.59
CA ALA A 80 -1.93 -1.88 7.62
C ALA A 80 -3.03 -2.88 7.94
N VAL A 81 -3.69 -3.38 6.90
CA VAL A 81 -4.86 -4.24 7.05
C VAL A 81 -4.89 -5.23 5.89
N THR A 82 -5.49 -6.39 6.12
CA THR A 82 -5.65 -7.41 5.10
C THR A 82 -7.08 -7.35 4.58
N ILE A 83 -7.20 -7.29 3.26
CA ILE A 83 -8.50 -7.19 2.59
C ILE A 83 -8.58 -8.24 1.48
N SER A 84 -9.80 -8.49 1.00
CA SER A 84 -9.97 -9.32 -0.18
C SER A 84 -9.32 -8.63 -1.37
N ARG A 85 -8.57 -9.39 -2.17
CA ARG A 85 -7.91 -8.80 -3.33
C ARG A 85 -8.92 -8.28 -4.37
N GLU A 86 -10.15 -8.78 -4.32
CA GLU A 86 -11.20 -8.30 -5.23
C GLU A 86 -11.58 -6.85 -4.96
N ARG A 87 -11.26 -6.35 -3.78
CA ARG A 87 -11.55 -4.96 -3.44
C ARG A 87 -10.58 -3.97 -4.06
N LEU A 88 -9.45 -4.44 -4.59
CA LEU A 88 -8.48 -3.56 -5.20
C LEU A 88 -8.96 -3.12 -6.58
N GLY A 89 -8.95 -1.82 -6.79
CA GLY A 89 -9.27 -1.24 -8.08
C GLY A 89 -8.03 -0.97 -8.89
N ARG A 90 -8.09 0.05 -9.75
CA ARG A 90 -7.00 0.32 -10.67
C ARG A 90 -5.75 0.83 -9.95
N ARG A 91 -4.62 0.58 -10.57
CA ARG A 91 -3.34 1.09 -10.09
C ARG A 91 -3.20 2.55 -10.49
N VAL A 92 -2.89 3.41 -9.52
CA VAL A 92 -2.67 4.83 -9.77
C VAL A 92 -1.19 5.19 -9.73
N ALA A 93 -0.36 4.33 -9.14
CA ALA A 93 1.09 4.55 -9.09
C ALA A 93 1.77 3.23 -8.77
N LYS A 94 3.08 3.22 -8.94
CA LYS A 94 3.91 2.07 -8.58
C LYS A 94 5.14 2.61 -7.87
N LEU A 95 5.37 2.17 -6.66
CA LEU A 95 6.50 2.63 -5.86
C LEU A 95 7.76 1.85 -6.23
N ASP A 96 8.89 2.55 -6.22
CA ASP A 96 10.15 1.92 -6.55
C ASP A 96 10.76 1.18 -5.36
N ALA A 97 11.89 0.52 -5.60
CA ALA A 97 12.52 -0.29 -4.56
C ALA A 97 12.97 0.55 -3.37
N ALA A 98 13.42 1.78 -3.61
CA ALA A 98 13.87 2.65 -2.52
C ALA A 98 12.70 3.01 -1.61
N ARG A 99 11.55 3.35 -2.19
CA ARG A 99 10.36 3.65 -1.40
C ARG A 99 9.87 2.41 -0.65
N MET A 100 9.92 1.25 -1.29
CA MET A 100 9.48 0.03 -0.63
C MET A 100 10.40 -0.34 0.53
N ALA A 101 11.69 -0.03 0.44
CA ALA A 101 12.60 -0.23 1.57
C ALA A 101 12.22 0.66 2.75
N GLU A 102 11.86 1.92 2.49
CA GLU A 102 11.38 2.82 3.55
C GLU A 102 10.10 2.28 4.18
N ILE A 103 9.20 1.77 3.34
CA ILE A 103 7.93 1.21 3.81
C ILE A 103 8.19 -0.01 4.70
N CYS A 104 9.10 -0.88 4.32
CA CYS A 104 9.45 -2.03 5.15
C CYS A 104 9.99 -1.59 6.50
N GLY A 105 10.83 -0.55 6.51
CA GLY A 105 11.34 -0.02 7.77
C GLY A 105 10.24 0.54 8.67
N ALA A 106 9.32 1.30 8.08
CA ALA A 106 8.22 1.87 8.83
C ALA A 106 7.26 0.78 9.34
N LEU A 107 7.03 -0.25 8.52
CA LEU A 107 6.18 -1.37 8.94
C LEU A 107 6.83 -2.13 10.09
N ALA A 108 8.13 -2.42 9.98
CA ALA A 108 8.85 -3.11 11.05
C ALA A 108 8.81 -2.30 12.34
N PHE A 109 8.97 -0.99 12.25
CA PHE A 109 8.83 -0.12 13.40
C PHE A 109 7.43 -0.24 14.01
N SER A 110 6.41 -0.16 13.16
CA SER A 110 5.01 -0.20 13.60
C SER A 110 4.67 -1.49 14.33
N LEU A 111 5.30 -2.59 13.92
CA LEU A 111 5.03 -3.92 14.48
C LEU A 111 6.01 -4.30 15.59
N GLY A 112 7.03 -3.48 15.83
CA GLY A 112 8.05 -3.81 16.80
C GLY A 112 8.99 -4.91 16.35
N CYS A 113 9.15 -5.09 15.05
CA CYS A 113 9.95 -6.19 14.49
C CYS A 113 11.36 -5.76 14.13
N GLY A 114 11.80 -4.61 14.57
CA GLY A 114 13.12 -4.11 14.27
C GLY A 114 14.14 -4.44 15.35
N PRO A 115 15.30 -3.76 15.29
CA PRO A 115 16.31 -3.95 16.32
C PRO A 115 15.81 -3.61 17.71
N ALA A 116 16.42 -4.22 18.71
CA ALA A 116 15.95 -4.11 20.07
C ALA A 116 16.03 -2.69 20.64
N GLU A 117 16.86 -1.86 20.06
CA GLU A 117 17.02 -0.50 20.55
C GLU A 117 15.87 0.45 20.16
N TYR A 118 14.89 -0.03 19.51
CA TYR A 118 13.73 0.80 19.22
C TYR A 118 13.12 1.40 20.51
#